data_0c01c3bda9ce9a7fd451ed9046186273
#
_entry.id   0c01c3bda9ce9a7fd451ed9046186273
#
_cell.length_a   1.000
_cell.length_b   1.000
_cell.length_c   1.000
_cell.angle_alpha   90.00
_cell.angle_beta   90.00
_cell.angle_gamma   90.00
#
_symmetry.space_group_name_H-M   'P 1'
#
loop_
_entity.id
_entity.type
_entity.pdbx_description
1 polymer ?
#
loop_
_entity_poly.entity_id
_entity_poly.type
_entity_poly.pdbx_seq_one_letter_code
_entity_poly.pdbx_strand_id
1 'polypeptide(L)'
;MTFPLRLRLLAAVLAPLALVSACTREPEMKMTPEESRQVLIAEAKAIIQAVFPDAEPLVAVQVKDAPCGGLVGTEHTSVKSLLTVRSDTADDTSNPDEVFRKVLTVLRQRGWTINYTKGRVAGAERTGVGGISVGVPGSPVGINIGGDTECVKNPERAT
;
A
#
# COMPACT_ATOMS: atom_id res chain seq x y z
N MET A 1 39.31 5.19 71.67
CA MET A 1 38.32 5.89 70.79
C MET A 1 37.76 4.88 69.81
N THR A 2 36.59 4.30 70.11
CA THR A 2 35.96 3.19 69.42
C THR A 2 34.73 3.70 68.70
N PHE A 3 34.71 3.60 67.34
CA PHE A 3 33.55 3.89 66.52
C PHE A 3 32.75 2.61 66.26
N PRO A 4 31.44 2.60 66.48
CA PRO A 4 30.61 1.43 66.13
C PRO A 4 30.15 1.49 64.65
N LEU A 5 30.43 0.41 63.96
CA LEU A 5 30.02 0.15 62.58
C LEU A 5 28.52 -0.21 62.59
N ARG A 6 27.69 0.67 62.06
CA ARG A 6 26.24 0.38 61.82
C ARG A 6 26.04 -0.32 60.50
N LEU A 7 25.76 -1.59 60.57
CA LEU A 7 25.36 -2.45 59.44
C LEU A 7 23.92 -2.12 59.08
N ARG A 8 23.71 -1.49 57.90
CA ARG A 8 22.35 -1.28 57.35
C ARG A 8 22.05 -2.44 56.39
N LEU A 9 21.13 -3.29 56.77
CA LEU A 9 20.51 -4.28 55.90
C LEU A 9 19.65 -3.54 54.84
N LEU A 10 20.03 -3.64 53.58
CA LEU A 10 19.22 -3.27 52.42
C LEU A 10 18.39 -4.51 52.01
N ALA A 11 17.13 -4.47 52.34
CA ALA A 11 16.16 -5.45 51.81
C ALA A 11 15.89 -5.17 50.35
N ALA A 12 16.38 -6.03 49.45
CA ALA A 12 16.08 -6.01 48.03
C ALA A 12 14.67 -6.56 47.83
N VAL A 13 13.73 -5.70 47.50
CA VAL A 13 12.38 -6.08 47.03
C VAL A 13 12.47 -6.45 45.55
N LEU A 14 12.46 -7.75 45.28
CA LEU A 14 12.29 -8.32 43.93
C LEU A 14 10.84 -8.21 43.55
N ALA A 15 10.49 -7.21 42.73
CA ALA A 15 9.20 -7.13 42.05
C ALA A 15 9.22 -8.05 40.83
N PRO A 16 8.28 -9.00 40.67
CA PRO A 16 8.16 -9.76 39.42
C PRO A 16 7.63 -8.85 38.31
N LEU A 17 8.46 -8.59 37.29
CA LEU A 17 7.99 -8.04 36.01
C LEU A 17 7.09 -9.09 35.33
N ALA A 18 5.79 -8.93 35.48
CA ALA A 18 4.83 -9.62 34.65
C ALA A 18 4.93 -9.02 33.22
N LEU A 19 5.64 -9.73 32.35
CA LEU A 19 5.64 -9.51 30.90
C LEU A 19 4.21 -9.82 30.40
N VAL A 20 3.36 -8.82 30.38
CA VAL A 20 2.10 -8.87 29.63
C VAL A 20 2.48 -8.79 28.16
N SER A 21 2.64 -9.96 27.51
CA SER A 21 2.65 -10.08 26.06
C SER A 21 1.26 -9.66 25.57
N ALA A 22 1.06 -8.35 25.42
CA ALA A 22 -0.03 -7.83 24.64
C ALA A 22 0.25 -8.24 23.20
N CYS A 23 -0.37 -9.35 22.74
CA CYS A 23 -0.59 -9.57 21.33
C CYS A 23 -1.42 -8.38 20.85
N THR A 24 -0.75 -7.33 20.39
CA THR A 24 -1.37 -6.27 19.61
C THR A 24 -1.83 -6.92 18.30
N ARG A 25 -3.06 -7.43 18.31
CA ARG A 25 -3.78 -7.75 17.10
C ARG A 25 -3.83 -6.44 16.33
N GLU A 26 -3.06 -6.34 15.24
CA GLU A 26 -3.21 -5.21 14.31
C GLU A 26 -4.69 -5.07 14.02
N PRO A 27 -5.26 -3.84 14.10
CA PRO A 27 -6.65 -3.64 13.77
C PRO A 27 -6.82 -4.08 12.32
N GLU A 28 -7.48 -5.22 12.13
CA GLU A 28 -7.86 -5.73 10.81
C GLU A 28 -8.74 -4.63 10.20
N MET A 29 -8.16 -3.83 9.29
CA MET A 29 -8.91 -2.79 8.57
C MET A 29 -10.02 -3.50 7.80
N LYS A 30 -11.24 -3.40 8.32
CA LYS A 30 -12.43 -4.02 7.74
C LYS A 30 -12.96 -3.17 6.59
N MET A 31 -12.11 -2.94 5.55
CA MET A 31 -12.57 -2.30 4.34
C MET A 31 -13.49 -3.24 3.56
N THR A 32 -14.55 -2.68 3.02
CA THR A 32 -15.38 -3.37 2.03
C THR A 32 -14.63 -3.44 0.68
N PRO A 33 -14.98 -4.36 -0.22
CA PRO A 33 -14.40 -4.42 -1.56
C PRO A 33 -14.55 -3.10 -2.34
N GLU A 34 -15.65 -2.39 -2.16
CA GLU A 34 -15.87 -1.06 -2.78
C GLU A 34 -14.93 -0.01 -2.22
N GLU A 35 -14.80 0.11 -0.90
CA GLU A 35 -13.88 1.04 -0.26
C GLU A 35 -12.44 0.79 -0.70
N SER A 36 -12.01 -0.48 -0.76
CA SER A 36 -10.68 -0.86 -1.23
C SER A 36 -10.43 -0.42 -2.69
N ARG A 37 -11.44 -0.56 -3.57
CA ARG A 37 -11.35 -0.05 -4.95
C ARG A 37 -11.21 1.47 -4.99
N GLN A 38 -12.02 2.18 -4.23
CA GLN A 38 -11.98 3.65 -4.19
C GLN A 38 -10.66 4.18 -3.69
N VAL A 39 -10.07 3.52 -2.68
CA VAL A 39 -8.74 3.87 -2.18
C VAL A 39 -7.68 3.73 -3.27
N LEU A 40 -7.63 2.60 -3.97
CA LEU A 40 -6.65 2.39 -5.04
C LEU A 40 -6.86 3.36 -6.22
N ILE A 41 -8.11 3.61 -6.62
CA ILE A 41 -8.44 4.59 -7.66
C ILE A 41 -7.97 6.00 -7.26
N ALA A 42 -8.25 6.42 -6.03
CA ALA A 42 -7.84 7.72 -5.54
C ALA A 42 -6.31 7.88 -5.52
N GLU A 43 -5.59 6.83 -5.07
CA GLU A 43 -4.13 6.83 -5.06
C GLU A 43 -3.56 6.89 -6.49
N ALA A 44 -4.06 6.08 -7.41
CA ALA A 44 -3.61 6.07 -8.80
C ALA A 44 -3.85 7.43 -9.50
N LYS A 45 -5.01 8.03 -9.30
CA LYS A 45 -5.31 9.39 -9.79
C LYS A 45 -4.35 10.42 -9.21
N ALA A 46 -4.12 10.38 -7.90
CA ALA A 46 -3.23 11.32 -7.22
C ALA A 46 -1.77 11.19 -7.68
N ILE A 47 -1.30 9.97 -8.02
CA ILE A 47 0.02 9.77 -8.62
C ILE A 47 0.10 10.46 -9.98
N ILE A 48 -0.89 10.26 -10.85
CA ILE A 48 -0.93 10.88 -12.18
C ILE A 48 -0.96 12.41 -12.07
N GLN A 49 -1.86 12.97 -11.24
CA GLN A 49 -2.03 14.41 -11.05
C GLN A 49 -0.83 15.08 -10.39
N ALA A 50 -0.06 14.37 -9.57
CA ALA A 50 1.20 14.89 -9.02
C ALA A 50 2.29 15.08 -10.09
N VAL A 51 2.21 14.37 -11.22
CA VAL A 51 3.14 14.48 -12.35
C VAL A 51 2.57 15.38 -13.45
N PHE A 52 1.29 15.24 -13.73
CA PHE A 52 0.52 16.00 -14.71
C PHE A 52 -0.69 16.65 -14.01
N PRO A 53 -0.54 17.87 -13.45
CA PRO A 53 -1.59 18.51 -12.64
C PRO A 53 -2.92 18.69 -13.34
N ASP A 54 -2.90 18.93 -14.65
CA ASP A 54 -4.10 19.18 -15.47
C ASP A 54 -4.68 17.89 -16.09
N ALA A 55 -4.12 16.72 -15.78
CA ALA A 55 -4.61 15.46 -16.33
C ALA A 55 -5.95 15.06 -15.71
N GLU A 56 -6.85 14.57 -16.56
CA GLU A 56 -8.09 13.90 -16.14
C GLU A 56 -7.91 12.37 -16.29
N PRO A 57 -7.53 11.65 -15.23
CA PRO A 57 -7.23 10.23 -15.34
C PRO A 57 -8.47 9.39 -15.65
N LEU A 58 -8.40 8.58 -16.69
CA LEU A 58 -9.41 7.61 -17.08
C LEU A 58 -9.24 6.33 -16.25
N VAL A 59 -10.35 5.84 -15.69
CA VAL A 59 -10.40 4.65 -14.85
C VAL A 59 -11.15 3.53 -15.55
N ALA A 60 -10.58 2.34 -15.58
CA ALA A 60 -11.26 1.13 -16.05
C ALA A 60 -11.09 0.01 -15.00
N VAL A 61 -12.20 -0.49 -14.46
CA VAL A 61 -12.20 -1.68 -13.61
C VAL A 61 -12.22 -2.90 -14.54
N GLN A 62 -11.13 -3.67 -14.54
CA GLN A 62 -10.94 -4.82 -15.41
C GLN A 62 -11.64 -6.06 -14.85
N VAL A 63 -11.44 -6.32 -13.56
CA VAL A 63 -12.08 -7.43 -12.85
C VAL A 63 -12.55 -6.90 -11.50
N LYS A 64 -13.82 -7.13 -11.20
CA LYS A 64 -14.44 -6.78 -9.93
C LYS A 64 -14.53 -8.02 -9.05
N ASP A 65 -14.07 -7.87 -7.80
CA ASP A 65 -14.26 -8.88 -6.74
C ASP A 65 -13.76 -10.29 -7.12
N ALA A 66 -12.57 -10.37 -7.74
CA ALA A 66 -11.92 -11.64 -8.02
C ALA A 66 -11.49 -12.33 -6.71
N PRO A 67 -11.68 -13.65 -6.59
CA PRO A 67 -11.20 -14.39 -5.42
C PRO A 67 -9.69 -14.22 -5.21
N CYS A 68 -9.28 -14.06 -3.95
CA CYS A 68 -7.89 -13.95 -3.57
C CYS A 68 -7.64 -14.48 -2.15
N GLY A 69 -6.43 -15.02 -1.91
CA GLY A 69 -6.03 -15.56 -0.61
C GLY A 69 -6.82 -16.79 -0.18
N GLY A 70 -6.41 -17.34 0.96
CA GLY A 70 -7.05 -18.52 1.55
C GLY A 70 -6.46 -19.86 1.09
N LEU A 71 -6.83 -20.92 1.82
CA LEU A 71 -6.52 -22.29 1.46
C LEU A 71 -7.45 -22.74 0.33
N VAL A 72 -7.07 -23.79 -0.40
CA VAL A 72 -7.92 -24.42 -1.41
C VAL A 72 -9.29 -24.73 -0.79
N GLY A 73 -10.36 -24.25 -1.44
CA GLY A 73 -11.73 -24.38 -0.95
C GLY A 73 -12.24 -23.18 -0.13
N THR A 74 -11.37 -22.20 0.19
CA THR A 74 -11.76 -20.96 0.87
C THR A 74 -11.51 -19.71 0.02
N GLU A 75 -11.24 -19.89 -1.26
CA GLU A 75 -10.82 -18.84 -2.20
C GLU A 75 -11.83 -17.71 -2.36
N HIS A 76 -13.09 -18.00 -2.02
CA HIS A 76 -14.19 -17.02 -2.14
C HIS A 76 -14.43 -16.18 -0.88
N THR A 77 -13.71 -16.44 0.21
CA THR A 77 -13.88 -15.69 1.48
C THR A 77 -13.24 -14.31 1.45
N SER A 78 -12.33 -14.11 0.52
CA SER A 78 -11.69 -12.81 0.29
C SER A 78 -11.66 -12.49 -1.20
N VAL A 79 -11.74 -11.20 -1.51
CA VAL A 79 -11.78 -10.72 -2.89
C VAL A 79 -10.85 -9.52 -3.07
N LYS A 80 -10.38 -9.34 -4.31
CA LYS A 80 -9.66 -8.16 -4.79
C LYS A 80 -10.20 -7.73 -6.14
N SER A 81 -9.94 -6.50 -6.52
CA SER A 81 -10.30 -5.97 -7.83
C SER A 81 -9.05 -5.57 -8.61
N LEU A 82 -9.09 -5.76 -9.92
CA LEU A 82 -8.05 -5.33 -10.83
C LEU A 82 -8.57 -4.11 -11.61
N LEU A 83 -7.73 -3.08 -11.71
CA LEU A 83 -8.09 -1.85 -12.41
C LEU A 83 -6.90 -1.28 -13.18
N THR A 84 -7.23 -0.40 -14.11
CA THR A 84 -6.26 0.42 -14.85
C THR A 84 -6.67 1.88 -14.74
N VAL A 85 -5.70 2.73 -14.46
CA VAL A 85 -5.85 4.19 -14.49
C VAL A 85 -4.78 4.76 -15.39
N ARG A 86 -5.17 5.63 -16.32
CA ARG A 86 -4.22 6.22 -17.27
C ARG A 86 -4.47 7.72 -17.41
N SER A 87 -3.42 8.47 -17.73
CA SER A 87 -3.59 9.83 -18.18
C SER A 87 -4.15 9.83 -19.59
N ASP A 88 -5.10 10.72 -19.88
CA ASP A 88 -5.62 10.98 -21.23
C ASP A 88 -4.84 12.10 -21.94
N THR A 89 -4.04 12.86 -21.21
CA THR A 89 -3.14 13.87 -21.75
C THR A 89 -1.86 13.23 -22.25
N ALA A 90 -1.72 13.19 -23.55
CA ALA A 90 -0.48 12.86 -24.20
C ALA A 90 0.30 14.17 -24.42
N ASP A 91 1.30 14.42 -23.59
CA ASP A 91 2.27 15.50 -23.83
C ASP A 91 3.45 14.95 -24.60
N ASP A 92 3.44 15.13 -25.92
CA ASP A 92 4.53 14.69 -26.81
C ASP A 92 5.84 15.49 -26.62
N THR A 93 5.80 16.58 -25.85
CA THR A 93 6.98 17.43 -25.61
C THR A 93 7.78 17.00 -24.38
N SER A 94 7.19 16.24 -23.49
CA SER A 94 7.86 15.77 -22.27
C SER A 94 8.84 14.65 -22.54
N ASN A 95 9.99 14.67 -21.86
CA ASN A 95 10.93 13.56 -21.88
C ASN A 95 10.38 12.39 -21.03
N PRO A 96 10.12 11.21 -21.61
CA PRO A 96 9.52 10.09 -20.89
C PRO A 96 10.38 9.55 -19.74
N ASP A 97 11.71 9.68 -19.82
CA ASP A 97 12.59 9.25 -18.73
C ASP A 97 12.56 10.23 -17.56
N GLU A 98 12.32 11.51 -17.82
CA GLU A 98 12.10 12.50 -16.76
C GLU A 98 10.74 12.32 -16.08
N VAL A 99 9.72 12.05 -16.87
CA VAL A 99 8.37 11.71 -16.35
C VAL A 99 8.48 10.47 -15.47
N PHE A 100 9.17 9.43 -15.92
CA PHE A 100 9.35 8.22 -15.12
C PHE A 100 10.09 8.49 -13.79
N ARG A 101 11.16 9.31 -13.81
CA ARG A 101 11.85 9.71 -12.56
C ARG A 101 10.95 10.49 -11.61
N LYS A 102 10.08 11.37 -12.11
CA LYS A 102 9.06 12.06 -11.29
C LYS A 102 8.08 11.06 -10.69
N VAL A 103 7.59 10.09 -11.46
CA VAL A 103 6.72 9.02 -10.97
C VAL A 103 7.36 8.27 -9.81
N LEU A 104 8.61 7.82 -9.94
CA LEU A 104 9.32 7.12 -8.86
C LEU A 104 9.46 7.98 -7.60
N THR A 105 9.65 9.27 -7.75
CA THR A 105 9.71 10.22 -6.63
C THR A 105 8.35 10.34 -5.95
N VAL A 106 7.28 10.50 -6.72
CA VAL A 106 5.90 10.58 -6.20
C VAL A 106 5.51 9.30 -5.47
N LEU A 107 5.84 8.12 -6.02
CA LEU A 107 5.57 6.84 -5.37
C LEU A 107 6.19 6.79 -3.97
N ARG A 108 7.48 7.13 -3.84
CA ARG A 108 8.18 7.13 -2.53
C ARG A 108 7.57 8.14 -1.57
N GLN A 109 7.26 9.37 -2.02
CA GLN A 109 6.64 10.41 -1.20
C GLN A 109 5.26 10.02 -0.68
N ARG A 110 4.53 9.19 -1.44
CA ARG A 110 3.22 8.67 -1.06
C ARG A 110 3.29 7.36 -0.27
N GLY A 111 4.46 6.91 0.13
CA GLY A 111 4.66 5.72 0.95
C GLY A 111 4.56 4.39 0.21
N TRP A 112 4.73 4.39 -1.13
CA TRP A 112 4.82 3.17 -1.91
C TRP A 112 6.22 2.56 -1.81
N THR A 113 6.29 1.26 -1.58
CA THR A 113 7.52 0.47 -1.64
C THR A 113 7.72 -0.02 -3.07
N ILE A 114 8.79 0.44 -3.74
CA ILE A 114 9.09 0.05 -5.11
C ILE A 114 9.81 -1.30 -5.07
N ASN A 115 9.22 -2.34 -5.66
CA ASN A 115 9.72 -3.72 -5.66
C ASN A 115 10.65 -4.01 -6.83
N TYR A 116 10.38 -3.40 -7.98
CA TYR A 116 11.23 -3.52 -9.16
C TYR A 116 11.13 -2.30 -10.07
N THR A 117 12.14 -2.14 -10.93
CA THR A 117 12.12 -1.22 -12.07
C THR A 117 12.75 -1.91 -13.26
N LYS A 118 12.15 -1.75 -14.47
CA LYS A 118 12.70 -2.23 -15.73
C LYS A 118 12.32 -1.26 -16.84
N GLY A 119 13.31 -0.61 -17.44
CA GLY A 119 13.07 0.49 -18.37
C GLY A 119 12.23 1.59 -17.70
N ARG A 120 11.09 1.91 -18.31
CA ARG A 120 10.13 2.88 -17.77
C ARG A 120 8.90 2.22 -17.15
N VAL A 121 9.10 1.08 -16.51
CA VAL A 121 8.08 0.38 -15.74
C VAL A 121 8.58 0.17 -14.33
N ALA A 122 7.72 0.42 -13.34
CA ALA A 122 7.98 0.13 -11.93
C ALA A 122 6.81 -0.64 -11.33
N GLY A 123 7.12 -1.64 -10.52
CA GLY A 123 6.16 -2.28 -9.62
C GLY A 123 6.31 -1.73 -8.22
N ALA A 124 5.22 -1.47 -7.56
CA ALA A 124 5.20 -0.96 -6.20
C ALA A 124 3.99 -1.51 -5.42
N GLU A 125 4.14 -1.59 -4.10
CA GLU A 125 3.08 -2.00 -3.19
C GLU A 125 2.95 -1.03 -2.02
N ARG A 126 1.75 -0.94 -1.45
CA ARG A 126 1.46 -0.15 -0.26
C ARG A 126 0.40 -0.84 0.57
N THR A 127 0.75 -1.13 1.82
CA THR A 127 -0.17 -1.73 2.80
C THR A 127 -1.43 -0.88 2.95
N GLY A 128 -2.59 -1.52 2.97
CA GLY A 128 -3.90 -0.86 3.02
C GLY A 128 -4.40 -0.33 1.68
N VAL A 129 -3.64 -0.49 0.59
CA VAL A 129 -4.02 -0.03 -0.74
C VAL A 129 -3.98 -1.16 -1.78
N GLY A 130 -2.85 -1.88 -1.86
CA GLY A 130 -2.63 -2.96 -2.81
C GLY A 130 -1.33 -2.84 -3.59
N GLY A 131 -1.27 -3.49 -4.75
CA GLY A 131 -0.13 -3.49 -5.66
C GLY A 131 -0.41 -2.71 -6.94
N ILE A 132 0.62 -2.06 -7.48
CA ILE A 132 0.54 -1.36 -8.78
C ILE A 132 1.75 -1.65 -9.67
N SER A 133 1.51 -1.59 -10.97
CA SER A 133 2.54 -1.48 -11.99
C SER A 133 2.34 -0.17 -12.73
N VAL A 134 3.33 0.69 -12.71
CA VAL A 134 3.30 1.99 -13.38
C VAL A 134 4.21 1.97 -14.57
N GLY A 135 3.69 2.33 -15.75
CA GLY A 135 4.45 2.45 -16.98
C GLY A 135 4.36 3.85 -17.59
N VAL A 136 5.46 4.31 -18.16
CA VAL A 136 5.51 5.57 -18.91
C VAL A 136 5.86 5.26 -20.38
N PRO A 137 4.85 5.28 -21.29
CA PRO A 137 5.09 5.07 -22.71
C PRO A 137 5.95 6.18 -23.32
N GLY A 138 6.60 5.89 -24.46
CA GLY A 138 7.51 6.81 -25.11
C GLY A 138 6.82 7.83 -26.03
N SER A 139 5.71 7.43 -26.66
CA SER A 139 4.90 8.30 -27.53
C SER A 139 3.51 7.69 -27.70
N PRO A 140 2.44 8.43 -27.43
CA PRO A 140 2.45 9.66 -26.66
C PRO A 140 2.96 9.46 -25.23
N VAL A 141 3.57 10.49 -24.65
CA VAL A 141 4.03 10.42 -23.26
C VAL A 141 2.85 10.52 -22.31
N GLY A 142 2.71 9.57 -21.42
CA GLY A 142 1.61 9.53 -20.43
C GLY A 142 1.98 8.63 -19.25
N ILE A 143 1.03 8.34 -18.40
CA ILE A 143 1.19 7.40 -17.29
C ILE A 143 0.09 6.36 -17.34
N ASN A 144 0.48 5.09 -17.33
CA ASN A 144 -0.43 3.96 -17.23
C ASN A 144 -0.17 3.25 -15.91
N ILE A 145 -1.21 3.10 -15.09
CA ILE A 145 -1.16 2.39 -13.81
C ILE A 145 -2.13 1.22 -13.90
N GLY A 146 -1.59 0.00 -13.93
CA GLY A 146 -2.36 -1.21 -13.66
C GLY A 146 -2.22 -1.57 -12.20
N GLY A 147 -3.27 -2.02 -11.53
CA GLY A 147 -3.16 -2.37 -10.14
C GLY A 147 -4.23 -3.35 -9.67
N ASP A 148 -3.96 -3.94 -8.54
CA ASP A 148 -4.87 -4.78 -7.79
C ASP A 148 -5.01 -4.28 -6.35
N THR A 149 -6.24 -4.30 -5.84
CA THR A 149 -6.52 -3.94 -4.44
C THR A 149 -5.96 -4.99 -3.49
N GLU A 150 -5.79 -4.65 -2.23
CA GLU A 150 -5.59 -5.70 -1.21
C GLU A 150 -6.75 -6.70 -1.19
N CYS A 151 -6.45 -7.92 -0.73
CA CYS A 151 -7.46 -8.90 -0.42
C CYS A 151 -8.29 -8.46 0.78
N VAL A 152 -9.57 -8.21 0.59
CA VAL A 152 -10.52 -7.86 1.64
C VAL A 152 -11.59 -8.94 1.80
N LYS A 153 -12.21 -9.04 2.97
CA LYS A 153 -13.27 -10.04 3.20
C LYS A 153 -14.42 -9.82 2.22
N ASN A 154 -14.91 -10.93 1.67
CA ASN A 154 -16.10 -10.93 0.83
C ASN A 154 -17.35 -10.93 1.74
N PRO A 155 -18.12 -9.83 1.80
CA PRO A 155 -19.30 -9.74 2.68
C PRO A 155 -20.41 -10.73 2.29
N GLU A 156 -20.46 -11.16 1.01
CA GLU A 156 -21.48 -12.10 0.51
C GLU A 156 -21.21 -13.55 0.96
N ARG A 157 -20.01 -13.83 1.50
CA ARG A 157 -19.58 -15.16 1.93
C ARG A 157 -19.14 -15.20 3.40
N ALA A 158 -19.42 -14.17 4.16
CA ALA A 158 -19.06 -14.06 5.59
C ALA A 158 -20.11 -14.73 6.50
N THR A 159 -20.60 -15.92 6.13
CA THR A 159 -21.51 -16.73 6.95
C THR A 159 -20.83 -17.99 7.44
#